data_8e2c9d02eab2c6d814aeabbc6e10ac3f
#
_entry.id   8e2c9d02eab2c6d814aeabbc6e10ac3f
#
_cell.length_a   1.000
_cell.length_b   1.000
_cell.length_c   1.000
_cell.angle_alpha   90.00
_cell.angle_beta   90.00
_cell.angle_gamma   90.00
#
_symmetry.space_group_name_H-M   'P 1'
#
loop_
_entity.id
_entity.type
_entity.pdbx_description
1 polymer ?
#
loop_
_entity_poly.entity_id
_entity_poly.type
_entity_poly.pdbx_seq_one_letter_code
_entity_poly.pdbx_strand_id
1 'polypeptide(L)'
;MSTADRYAHLRQQCASRGVRMTPQRDVLLHVLSETMGHPTADDLVKKVRKVLPTVSHATVYRNVQELVRAGLIGTLERSGAAVQFEMNPDHHHHFMCRRCQRVWDVYLDQVAVTLDRQRSPLAGFRVDRRDVQLHGLCARCRDRA
;
A
#
# COMPACT_ATOMS: atom_id res chain seq x y z
N MET A 1 -13.79 2.14 -10.63
CA MET A 1 -14.16 0.81 -10.11
C MET A 1 -14.94 1.01 -8.81
N SER A 2 -16.15 0.43 -8.70
CA SER A 2 -16.96 0.54 -7.48
C SER A 2 -16.33 -0.27 -6.33
N THR A 3 -16.79 -0.03 -5.09
CA THR A 3 -16.37 -0.83 -3.92
C THR A 3 -16.68 -2.32 -4.11
N ALA A 4 -17.86 -2.63 -4.69
CA ALA A 4 -18.25 -4.02 -4.98
C ALA A 4 -17.32 -4.67 -6.01
N ASP A 5 -16.93 -3.93 -7.06
CA ASP A 5 -15.99 -4.42 -8.08
C ASP A 5 -14.60 -4.64 -7.47
N ARG A 6 -14.14 -3.74 -6.60
CA ARG A 6 -12.86 -3.88 -5.89
C ARG A 6 -12.85 -5.11 -4.98
N TYR A 7 -13.93 -5.34 -4.23
CA TYR A 7 -14.06 -6.53 -3.40
C TYR A 7 -14.03 -7.81 -4.24
N ALA A 8 -14.85 -7.87 -5.31
CA ALA A 8 -14.88 -9.03 -6.20
C ALA A 8 -13.50 -9.30 -6.83
N HIS A 9 -12.81 -8.25 -7.25
CA HIS A 9 -11.45 -8.33 -7.79
C HIS A 9 -10.45 -8.88 -6.76
N LEU A 10 -10.41 -8.34 -5.54
CA LEU A 10 -9.54 -8.82 -4.47
C LEU A 10 -9.82 -10.29 -4.14
N ARG A 11 -11.08 -10.68 -4.08
CA ARG A 11 -11.48 -12.06 -3.82
C ARG A 11 -11.05 -13.03 -4.92
N GLN A 12 -11.20 -12.64 -6.18
CA GLN A 12 -10.71 -13.40 -7.34
C GLN A 12 -9.18 -13.53 -7.31
N GLN A 13 -8.47 -12.46 -6.99
CA GLN A 13 -7.03 -12.47 -6.85
C GLN A 13 -6.56 -13.39 -5.71
N CYS A 14 -7.27 -13.44 -4.58
CA CYS A 14 -7.00 -14.40 -3.51
C CYS A 14 -7.10 -15.86 -4.04
N ALA A 15 -8.18 -16.16 -4.75
CA ALA A 15 -8.39 -17.51 -5.31
C ALA A 15 -7.29 -17.90 -6.29
N SER A 16 -6.91 -17.00 -7.21
CA SER A 16 -5.87 -17.26 -8.23
C SER A 16 -4.47 -17.44 -7.63
N ARG A 17 -4.22 -16.92 -6.42
CA ARG A 17 -2.93 -17.01 -5.73
C ARG A 17 -2.93 -18.02 -4.57
N GLY A 18 -3.97 -18.85 -4.47
CA GLY A 18 -4.08 -19.90 -3.45
C GLY A 18 -4.26 -19.36 -2.01
N VAL A 19 -4.70 -18.11 -1.85
CA VAL A 19 -4.98 -17.55 -0.54
C VAL A 19 -6.33 -18.07 -0.05
N ARG A 20 -6.29 -18.94 0.97
CA ARG A 20 -7.51 -19.54 1.55
C ARG A 20 -8.41 -18.46 2.16
N MET A 21 -9.68 -18.48 1.81
CA MET A 21 -10.68 -17.59 2.40
C MET A 21 -11.12 -18.07 3.78
N THR A 22 -11.13 -17.15 4.74
CA THR A 22 -11.71 -17.34 6.09
C THR A 22 -12.70 -16.22 6.36
N PRO A 23 -13.65 -16.37 7.32
CA PRO A 23 -14.59 -15.29 7.66
C PRO A 23 -13.89 -13.97 8.03
N GLN A 24 -12.82 -14.01 8.81
CA GLN A 24 -12.08 -12.82 9.18
C GLN A 24 -11.37 -12.17 7.98
N ARG A 25 -10.87 -12.99 7.05
CA ARG A 25 -10.23 -12.48 5.83
C ARG A 25 -11.26 -11.88 4.88
N ASP A 26 -12.44 -12.47 4.79
CA ASP A 26 -13.54 -11.93 3.99
C ASP A 26 -13.95 -10.53 4.48
N VAL A 27 -14.13 -10.35 5.79
CA VAL A 27 -14.38 -9.03 6.38
C VAL A 27 -13.21 -8.07 6.11
N LEU A 28 -11.96 -8.52 6.21
CA LEU A 28 -10.80 -7.69 5.88
C LEU A 28 -10.82 -7.25 4.42
N LEU A 29 -11.17 -8.14 3.47
CA LEU A 29 -11.27 -7.77 2.05
C LEU A 29 -12.35 -6.72 1.79
N HIS A 30 -13.49 -6.80 2.49
CA HIS A 30 -14.51 -5.74 2.43
C HIS A 30 -13.94 -4.40 2.94
N VAL A 31 -13.30 -4.40 4.10
CA VAL A 31 -12.66 -3.19 4.66
C VAL A 31 -11.61 -2.62 3.70
N LEU A 32 -10.81 -3.47 3.09
CA LEU A 32 -9.79 -3.04 2.12
C LEU A 32 -10.42 -2.46 0.85
N SER A 33 -11.51 -3.04 0.38
CA SER A 33 -12.22 -2.53 -0.81
C SER A 33 -12.81 -1.13 -0.62
N GLU A 34 -13.16 -0.77 0.62
CA GLU A 34 -13.68 0.54 1.01
C GLU A 34 -12.58 1.54 1.44
N THR A 35 -11.37 1.03 1.66
CA THR A 35 -10.28 1.87 2.15
C THR A 35 -9.53 2.49 0.99
N MET A 36 -9.34 3.80 1.08
CA MET A 36 -8.52 4.58 0.15
C MET A 36 -7.22 5.05 0.82
N GLY A 37 -6.21 5.34 0.01
CA GLY A 37 -4.92 5.85 0.47
C GLY A 37 -4.04 4.78 1.09
N HIS A 38 -3.28 5.16 2.09
CA HIS A 38 -2.22 4.35 2.67
C HIS A 38 -2.49 4.07 4.16
N PRO A 39 -3.41 3.14 4.51
CA PRO A 39 -3.73 2.82 5.89
C PRO A 39 -2.56 2.12 6.59
N THR A 40 -2.43 2.34 7.89
CA THR A 40 -1.59 1.52 8.76
C THR A 40 -2.33 0.24 9.21
N ALA A 41 -1.62 -0.69 9.85
CA ALA A 41 -2.26 -1.86 10.47
C ALA A 41 -3.29 -1.45 11.53
N ASP A 42 -2.99 -0.42 12.34
CA ASP A 42 -3.92 0.10 13.36
C ASP A 42 -5.19 0.67 12.75
N ASP A 43 -5.08 1.37 11.62
CA ASP A 43 -6.25 1.90 10.90
C ASP A 43 -7.14 0.75 10.40
N LEU A 44 -6.54 -0.30 9.86
CA LEU A 44 -7.27 -1.49 9.41
C LEU A 44 -7.92 -2.23 10.59
N VAL A 45 -7.22 -2.39 11.70
CA VAL A 45 -7.77 -2.98 12.94
C VAL A 45 -9.00 -2.22 13.41
N LYS A 46 -8.92 -0.87 13.48
CA LYS A 46 -10.06 -0.03 13.88
C LYS A 46 -11.26 -0.22 12.96
N LYS A 47 -11.04 -0.34 11.64
CA LYS A 47 -12.11 -0.56 10.67
C LYS A 47 -12.70 -1.97 10.77
N VAL A 48 -11.87 -3.01 10.86
CA VAL A 48 -12.32 -4.40 10.99
C VAL A 48 -13.12 -4.61 12.27
N ARG A 49 -12.72 -3.97 13.38
CA ARG A 49 -13.45 -4.05 14.66
C ARG A 49 -14.86 -3.45 14.64
N LYS A 50 -15.19 -2.61 13.68
CA LYS A 50 -16.57 -2.15 13.48
C LYS A 50 -17.52 -3.28 13.07
N VAL A 51 -16.99 -4.31 12.41
CA VAL A 51 -17.73 -5.49 11.94
C VAL A 51 -17.47 -6.70 12.84
N LEU A 52 -16.23 -6.88 13.27
CA LEU A 52 -15.79 -7.97 14.16
C LEU A 52 -15.16 -7.37 15.43
N PRO A 53 -15.97 -6.97 16.44
CA PRO A 53 -15.46 -6.24 17.62
C PRO A 53 -14.41 -7.01 18.43
N THR A 54 -14.47 -8.35 18.44
CA THR A 54 -13.58 -9.22 19.22
C THR A 54 -12.31 -9.63 18.50
N VAL A 55 -12.11 -9.18 17.23
CA VAL A 55 -10.90 -9.55 16.48
C VAL A 55 -9.65 -8.97 17.14
N SER A 56 -8.63 -9.81 17.30
CA SER A 56 -7.34 -9.34 17.84
C SER A 56 -6.54 -8.57 16.78
N HIS A 57 -5.72 -7.63 17.25
CA HIS A 57 -4.76 -6.93 16.39
C HIS A 57 -3.86 -7.92 15.62
N ALA A 58 -3.36 -8.95 16.33
CA ALA A 58 -2.50 -9.97 15.75
C ALA A 58 -3.19 -10.75 14.61
N THR A 59 -4.50 -11.01 14.72
CA THR A 59 -5.26 -11.69 13.67
C THR A 59 -5.37 -10.82 12.42
N VAL A 60 -5.72 -9.54 12.57
CA VAL A 60 -5.79 -8.60 11.44
C VAL A 60 -4.43 -8.46 10.78
N TYR A 61 -3.39 -8.19 11.58
CA TYR A 61 -2.02 -8.04 11.08
C TYR A 61 -1.55 -9.27 10.28
N ARG A 62 -1.75 -10.47 10.81
CA ARG A 62 -1.37 -11.72 10.14
C ARG A 62 -2.08 -11.89 8.79
N ASN A 63 -3.38 -11.61 8.75
CA ASN A 63 -4.14 -11.67 7.49
C ASN A 63 -3.65 -10.65 6.47
N VAL A 64 -3.37 -9.42 6.89
CA VAL A 64 -2.80 -8.38 6.02
C VAL A 64 -1.44 -8.82 5.48
N GLN A 65 -0.55 -9.34 6.34
CA GLN A 65 0.77 -9.83 5.93
C GLN A 65 0.69 -10.99 4.93
N GLU A 66 -0.31 -11.83 5.05
CA GLU A 66 -0.54 -12.91 4.09
C GLU A 66 -0.95 -12.38 2.71
N LEU A 67 -1.79 -11.33 2.67
CA LEU A 67 -2.14 -10.64 1.43
C LEU A 67 -0.92 -9.94 0.81
N VAL A 68 -0.05 -9.34 1.63
CA VAL A 68 1.22 -8.76 1.17
C VAL A 68 2.13 -9.82 0.56
N ARG A 69 2.35 -10.96 1.25
CA ARG A 69 3.17 -12.07 0.73
C ARG A 69 2.62 -12.64 -0.56
N ALA A 70 1.30 -12.67 -0.70
CA ALA A 70 0.65 -13.07 -1.93
C ALA A 70 0.73 -12.00 -3.04
N GLY A 71 1.31 -10.83 -2.77
CA GLY A 71 1.40 -9.72 -3.71
C GLY A 71 0.05 -9.10 -4.09
N LEU A 72 -0.93 -9.19 -3.21
CA LEU A 72 -2.28 -8.64 -3.42
C LEU A 72 -2.38 -7.19 -2.99
N ILE A 73 -1.60 -6.81 -2.00
CA ILE A 73 -1.42 -5.43 -1.54
C ILE A 73 0.06 -5.15 -1.37
N GLY A 74 0.46 -3.91 -1.63
CA GLY A 74 1.83 -3.45 -1.44
C GLY A 74 2.08 -2.92 -0.02
N THR A 75 3.33 -2.60 0.25
CA THR A 75 3.75 -1.89 1.47
C THR A 75 4.53 -0.64 1.11
N LEU A 76 4.31 0.41 1.88
CA LEU A 76 5.08 1.63 1.84
C LEU A 76 5.81 1.78 3.18
N GLU A 77 7.11 1.53 3.15
CA GLU A 77 7.97 1.63 4.32
C GLU A 77 8.64 3.00 4.37
N ARG A 78 8.71 3.57 5.56
CA ARG A 78 9.37 4.84 5.82
C ARG A 78 10.16 4.76 7.10
N SER A 79 11.37 5.31 7.07
CA SER A 79 12.21 5.36 8.27
C SER A 79 11.49 6.09 9.42
N GLY A 80 11.39 5.45 10.57
CA GLY A 80 10.80 6.02 11.78
C GLY A 80 9.27 6.14 11.78
N ALA A 81 8.57 5.58 10.79
CA ALA A 81 7.11 5.59 10.72
C ALA A 81 6.54 4.17 10.66
N ALA A 82 5.26 4.02 11.06
CA ALA A 82 4.55 2.77 10.89
C ALA A 82 4.44 2.40 9.41
N VAL A 83 4.58 1.11 9.10
CA VAL A 83 4.35 0.58 7.76
C VAL A 83 2.94 0.92 7.32
N GLN A 84 2.80 1.46 6.12
CA GLN A 84 1.53 1.72 5.48
C GLN A 84 1.29 0.70 4.37
N PHE A 85 0.04 0.34 4.12
CA PHE A 85 -0.33 -0.58 3.06
C PHE A 85 -0.78 0.18 1.83
N GLU A 86 -0.30 -0.27 0.69
CA GLU A 86 -0.62 0.30 -0.62
C GLU A 86 -1.85 -0.41 -1.18
N MET A 87 -2.93 0.36 -1.34
CA MET A 87 -4.21 -0.16 -1.80
C MET A 87 -4.46 0.07 -3.29
N ASN A 88 -3.61 0.87 -3.94
CA ASN A 88 -3.72 1.16 -5.36
C ASN A 88 -2.91 0.14 -6.16
N PRO A 89 -3.54 -0.69 -7.00
CA PRO A 89 -2.83 -1.69 -7.81
C PRO A 89 -2.10 -1.10 -9.02
N ASP A 90 -2.46 0.12 -9.43
CA ASP A 90 -1.86 0.76 -10.58
C ASP A 90 -0.42 1.20 -10.26
N HIS A 91 0.45 1.12 -11.25
CA HIS A 91 1.82 1.61 -11.08
C HIS A 91 1.82 3.13 -10.91
N HIS A 92 2.28 3.59 -9.77
CA HIS A 92 2.38 5.01 -9.43
C HIS A 92 3.60 5.25 -8.55
N HIS A 93 3.82 6.49 -8.25
CA HIS A 93 4.90 6.99 -7.41
C HIS A 93 4.30 7.72 -6.21
N HIS A 94 5.13 8.20 -5.29
CA HIS A 94 4.64 8.83 -4.08
C HIS A 94 5.26 10.21 -3.86
N PHE A 95 4.43 11.15 -3.38
CA PHE A 95 4.89 12.37 -2.77
C PHE A 95 4.65 12.30 -1.27
N MET A 96 5.69 12.60 -0.48
CA MET A 96 5.62 12.61 0.98
C MET A 96 5.89 14.00 1.53
N CYS A 97 4.93 14.52 2.31
CA CYS A 97 5.12 15.78 3.01
C CYS A 97 5.99 15.56 4.25
N ARG A 98 7.17 16.19 4.30
CA ARG A 98 8.09 16.10 5.44
C ARG A 98 7.54 16.71 6.74
N ARG A 99 6.47 17.55 6.68
CA ARG A 99 5.88 18.19 7.85
C ARG A 99 4.69 17.43 8.42
N CYS A 100 3.67 17.11 7.61
CA CYS A 100 2.47 16.42 8.08
C CYS A 100 2.47 14.92 7.83
N GLN A 101 3.53 14.40 7.22
CA GLN A 101 3.76 12.99 6.94
C GLN A 101 2.69 12.32 6.04
N ARG A 102 1.79 13.09 5.45
CA ARG A 102 0.83 12.57 4.47
C ARG A 102 1.54 12.14 3.20
N VAL A 103 0.98 11.12 2.57
CA VAL A 103 1.41 10.56 1.31
C VAL A 103 0.33 10.77 0.26
N TRP A 104 0.75 11.05 -0.97
CA TRP A 104 -0.10 11.16 -2.16
C TRP A 104 0.46 10.29 -3.26
N ASP A 105 -0.44 9.63 -3.98
CA ASP A 105 -0.11 8.95 -5.23
C ASP A 105 0.23 9.99 -6.28
N VAL A 106 1.30 9.76 -7.00
CA VAL A 106 1.77 10.61 -8.10
C VAL A 106 1.93 9.76 -9.35
N TYR A 107 1.22 10.12 -10.39
CA TYR A 107 1.35 9.50 -11.69
C TYR A 107 2.33 10.33 -12.53
N LEU A 108 3.39 9.68 -12.99
CA LEU A 108 4.41 10.32 -13.81
C LEU A 108 4.35 9.69 -15.22
N ASP A 109 4.11 10.50 -16.24
CA ASP A 109 4.02 10.04 -17.63
C ASP A 109 5.33 9.44 -18.12
N GLN A 110 6.46 10.02 -17.71
CA GLN A 110 7.79 9.53 -18.05
C GLN A 110 8.75 9.73 -16.88
N VAL A 111 9.43 8.67 -16.49
CA VAL A 111 10.53 8.72 -15.54
C VAL A 111 11.79 8.27 -16.24
N ALA A 112 12.60 9.24 -16.69
CA ALA A 112 13.92 8.96 -17.22
C ALA A 112 14.88 8.74 -16.04
N VAL A 113 15.37 7.52 -15.88
CA VAL A 113 16.42 7.19 -14.92
C VAL A 113 17.67 6.83 -15.71
N THR A 114 18.69 7.67 -15.59
CA THR A 114 20.01 7.37 -16.17
C THR A 114 20.89 6.81 -15.07
N LEU A 115 21.33 5.58 -15.25
CA LEU A 115 22.30 4.95 -14.35
C LEU A 115 23.71 5.41 -14.67
N ASP A 116 24.41 5.93 -13.67
CA ASP A 116 25.86 6.08 -13.74
C ASP A 116 26.48 4.68 -13.65
N ARG A 117 26.86 4.14 -14.81
CA ARG A 117 27.41 2.79 -14.91
C ARG A 117 28.77 2.62 -14.20
N GLN A 118 29.49 3.71 -13.96
CA GLN A 118 30.77 3.66 -13.27
C GLN A 118 30.59 3.52 -11.74
N ARG A 119 29.51 4.10 -11.20
CA ARG A 119 29.20 4.11 -9.76
C ARG A 119 28.15 3.09 -9.36
N SER A 120 27.39 2.57 -10.31
CA SER A 120 26.27 1.67 -10.03
C SER A 120 26.69 0.23 -10.28
N PRO A 121 26.76 -0.64 -9.24
CA PRO A 121 27.19 -2.04 -9.38
C PRO A 121 26.08 -2.92 -9.92
N LEU A 122 25.34 -2.47 -10.94
CA LEU A 122 24.17 -3.15 -11.50
C LEU A 122 24.49 -3.94 -12.79
N ALA A 123 25.77 -4.16 -13.08
CA ALA A 123 26.15 -4.98 -14.23
C ALA A 123 25.59 -6.42 -14.06
N GLY A 124 24.79 -6.88 -15.02
CA GLY A 124 24.13 -8.18 -14.95
C GLY A 124 22.87 -8.24 -14.09
N PHE A 125 22.45 -7.15 -13.46
CA PHE A 125 21.20 -7.10 -12.70
C PHE A 125 20.02 -6.88 -13.62
N ARG A 126 18.91 -7.56 -13.33
CA ARG A 126 17.61 -7.28 -13.93
C ARG A 126 16.83 -6.35 -13.00
N VAL A 127 16.45 -5.18 -13.49
CA VAL A 127 15.61 -4.23 -12.77
C VAL A 127 14.16 -4.44 -13.22
N ASP A 128 13.31 -4.93 -12.34
CA ASP A 128 11.90 -5.21 -12.65
C ASP A 128 10.98 -4.03 -12.33
N ARG A 129 11.37 -3.15 -11.38
CA ARG A 129 10.55 -2.02 -10.96
C ARG A 129 11.40 -0.79 -10.60
N ARG A 130 10.82 0.36 -10.82
CA ARG A 130 11.38 1.67 -10.42
C ARG A 130 10.34 2.43 -9.62
N ASP A 131 10.70 2.84 -8.42
CA ASP A 131 9.83 3.65 -7.56
C ASP A 131 10.49 5.00 -7.31
N VAL A 132 9.74 6.08 -7.55
CA VAL A 132 10.18 7.45 -7.29
C VAL A 132 9.44 7.97 -6.08
N GLN A 133 10.17 8.46 -5.10
CA GLN A 133 9.62 9.12 -3.93
C GLN A 133 10.02 10.59 -3.94
N LEU A 134 9.01 11.46 -4.02
CA LEU A 134 9.18 12.90 -3.94
C LEU A 134 8.96 13.36 -2.51
N HIS A 135 9.89 14.14 -1.99
CA HIS A 135 9.82 14.68 -0.62
C HIS A 135 9.76 16.20 -0.64
N GLY A 136 8.84 16.78 0.12
CA GLY A 136 8.68 18.23 0.14
C GLY A 136 7.65 18.69 1.16
N LEU A 137 7.03 19.83 0.92
CA LEU A 137 5.89 20.33 1.68
C LEU A 137 4.64 20.30 0.80
N CYS A 138 3.55 19.71 1.29
CA CYS A 138 2.26 19.82 0.62
C CYS A 138 1.75 21.27 0.66
N ALA A 139 0.79 21.61 -0.21
CA ALA A 139 0.25 22.95 -0.30
C ALA A 139 -0.14 23.52 1.08
N ARG A 140 -0.89 22.77 1.87
CA ARG A 140 -1.31 23.18 3.22
C ARG A 140 -0.14 23.42 4.19
N CYS A 141 0.96 22.70 4.06
CA CYS A 141 2.13 22.83 4.95
C CYS A 141 3.11 23.88 4.46
N ARG A 142 3.19 24.11 3.15
CA ARG A 142 3.98 25.18 2.54
C ARG A 142 3.48 26.55 2.99
N ASP A 143 2.17 26.75 2.95
CA ASP A 143 1.55 28.05 3.26
C ASP A 143 1.47 28.37 4.77
N ARG A 144 1.95 27.45 5.62
CA ARG A 144 2.08 27.63 7.08
C ARG A 144 3.54 27.79 7.54
N ALA A 145 4.43 28.01 6.62
CA ALA A 145 5.85 28.21 6.92
C ALA A 145 6.12 29.62 7.42
#